data_d77435da461615644c1fccc7984bcbb9
#
_entry.id   d77435da461615644c1fccc7984bcbb9
#
_cell.length_a   1.000
_cell.length_b   1.000
_cell.length_c   1.000
_cell.angle_alpha   90.00
_cell.angle_beta   90.00
_cell.angle_gamma   90.00
#
_symmetry.space_group_name_H-M   'P 1'
#
loop_
_entity.id
_entity.type
_entity.pdbx_description
1 polymer ?
#
loop_
_entity_poly.entity_id
_entity_poly.type
_entity_poly.pdbx_seq_one_letter_code
_entity_poly.pdbx_strand_id
1 'polypeptide(L)'
;MSPILRFAIGFAALALVGCQSSGYAVRPVPRIAADSVGKPVSRLQEALGEPRKIETTPTQQIYVWFFAESPAGAPVGFHGCEMEVTVDAHSEQVLGYSLSNIGWSKCGEVQRKIRVAER
;
A
#
# COMPACT_ATOMS: atom_id res chain seq x y z
N MET A 1 -41.05 -33.32 16.80
CA MET A 1 -40.82 -33.32 15.81
C MET A 1 -40.09 -32.34 15.07
N SER A 2 -40.45 -31.23 14.79
CA SER A 2 -39.79 -30.32 13.92
C SER A 2 -38.65 -29.53 14.47
N PRO A 3 -38.38 -29.50 15.74
CA PRO A 3 -37.30 -28.65 16.27
C PRO A 3 -35.92 -29.06 15.81
N ILE A 4 -35.77 -30.22 15.31
CA ILE A 4 -34.46 -30.68 14.89
C ILE A 4 -33.95 -29.96 13.69
N LEU A 5 -34.79 -29.49 12.84
CA LEU A 5 -34.39 -28.87 11.62
C LEU A 5 -33.71 -27.55 11.78
N ARG A 6 -33.95 -26.93 12.91
CA ARG A 6 -33.40 -25.60 13.08
C ARG A 6 -31.92 -25.56 13.31
N PHE A 7 -31.36 -26.62 13.76
CA PHE A 7 -29.95 -26.63 14.09
C PHE A 7 -29.05 -26.58 12.88
N ALA A 8 -29.52 -27.18 11.81
CA ALA A 8 -28.67 -27.26 10.64
C ALA A 8 -28.33 -25.89 10.05
N ILE A 9 -29.18 -24.93 10.27
CA ILE A 9 -29.00 -23.65 9.66
C ILE A 9 -27.88 -22.84 10.29
N GLY A 10 -27.68 -23.07 11.57
CA GLY A 10 -26.69 -22.27 12.27
C GLY A 10 -25.27 -22.50 11.82
N PHE A 11 -24.96 -23.68 11.35
CA PHE A 11 -23.59 -23.95 10.97
C PHE A 11 -23.16 -23.32 9.67
N ALA A 12 -24.09 -23.15 8.78
CA ALA A 12 -23.73 -22.59 7.50
C ALA A 12 -23.19 -21.18 7.63
N ALA A 13 -23.73 -20.43 8.57
CA ALA A 13 -23.31 -19.05 8.73
C ALA A 13 -21.89 -18.95 9.25
N LEU A 14 -21.48 -19.87 10.09
CA LEU A 14 -20.16 -19.80 10.67
C LEU A 14 -19.06 -20.07 9.66
N ALA A 15 -19.34 -20.94 8.72
CA ALA A 15 -18.33 -21.28 7.74
C ALA A 15 -17.94 -20.10 6.86
N LEU A 16 -18.87 -19.20 6.63
CA LEU A 16 -18.59 -18.09 5.75
C LEU A 16 -17.68 -17.05 6.40
N VAL A 17 -17.78 -16.90 7.70
CA VAL A 17 -16.99 -15.92 8.38
C VAL A 17 -15.52 -16.22 8.30
N GLY A 18 -15.14 -17.48 8.33
CA GLY A 18 -13.76 -17.87 8.34
C GLY A 18 -13.04 -17.59 7.03
N CYS A 19 -13.76 -17.33 5.97
CA CYS A 19 -13.13 -17.09 4.68
C CYS A 19 -12.73 -15.65 4.45
N GLN A 20 -13.09 -14.77 5.36
CA GLN A 20 -12.83 -13.37 5.17
C GLN A 20 -11.66 -12.96 5.98
N SER A 21 -10.52 -12.91 5.40
CA SER A 21 -9.34 -12.46 6.13
C SER A 21 -8.56 -11.52 5.25
N SER A 22 -8.06 -10.47 5.85
CA SER A 22 -7.20 -9.59 5.14
C SER A 22 -5.85 -10.24 5.00
N GLY A 23 -5.14 -9.88 3.99
CA GLY A 23 -3.84 -10.44 3.74
C GLY A 23 -2.90 -9.41 3.20
N TYR A 24 -1.81 -9.94 2.67
CA TYR A 24 -0.79 -9.11 2.08
C TYR A 24 -0.65 -9.49 0.61
N ALA A 25 -0.23 -8.52 -0.18
CA ALA A 25 0.07 -8.75 -1.58
C ALA A 25 1.42 -8.13 -1.88
N VAL A 26 2.14 -8.73 -2.82
CA VAL A 26 3.41 -8.17 -3.26
C VAL A 26 3.15 -7.50 -4.59
N ARG A 27 3.49 -6.21 -4.68
CA ARG A 27 3.25 -5.43 -5.88
C ARG A 27 4.44 -4.57 -6.20
N PRO A 28 4.70 -4.31 -7.48
CA PRO A 28 5.77 -3.38 -7.84
C PRO A 28 5.39 -1.96 -7.42
N VAL A 29 6.39 -1.20 -7.02
CA VAL A 29 6.17 0.16 -6.53
C VAL A 29 5.41 1.02 -7.53
N PRO A 30 5.70 0.98 -8.85
CA PRO A 30 4.94 1.80 -9.77
C PRO A 30 3.45 1.49 -9.78
N ARG A 31 3.08 0.24 -9.57
CA ARG A 31 1.68 -0.12 -9.52
C ARG A 31 1.01 0.44 -8.28
N ILE A 32 1.73 0.38 -7.16
CA ILE A 32 1.21 0.94 -5.92
C ILE A 32 0.95 2.43 -6.08
N ALA A 33 1.91 3.13 -6.68
CA ALA A 33 1.78 4.56 -6.88
C ALA A 33 0.61 4.90 -7.81
N ALA A 34 0.50 4.19 -8.91
CA ALA A 34 -0.55 4.47 -9.88
C ALA A 34 -1.94 4.23 -9.29
N ASP A 35 -2.08 3.17 -8.50
CA ASP A 35 -3.37 2.84 -7.91
C ASP A 35 -3.80 3.84 -6.85
N SER A 36 -2.88 4.62 -6.30
CA SER A 36 -3.19 5.55 -5.23
C SER A 36 -3.84 6.84 -5.71
N VAL A 37 -3.70 7.18 -6.99
CA VAL A 37 -4.19 8.47 -7.49
C VAL A 37 -5.71 8.54 -7.34
N GLY A 38 -6.18 9.65 -6.80
CA GLY A 38 -7.59 9.87 -6.56
C GLY A 38 -8.12 9.31 -5.26
N LYS A 39 -7.28 8.61 -4.51
CA LYS A 39 -7.67 8.01 -3.25
C LYS A 39 -7.08 8.78 -2.09
N PRO A 40 -7.64 8.62 -0.88
CA PRO A 40 -7.06 9.29 0.29
C PRO A 40 -5.65 8.78 0.56
N VAL A 41 -4.77 9.70 0.95
CA VAL A 41 -3.39 9.34 1.24
C VAL A 41 -3.29 8.39 2.43
N SER A 42 -4.28 8.37 3.29
CA SER A 42 -4.29 7.46 4.42
C SER A 42 -4.24 6.00 3.96
N ARG A 43 -4.77 5.69 2.79
CA ARG A 43 -4.69 4.33 2.26
C ARG A 43 -3.27 3.93 1.98
N LEU A 44 -2.47 4.86 1.46
CA LEU A 44 -1.07 4.58 1.24
C LEU A 44 -0.34 4.38 2.55
N GLN A 45 -0.68 5.19 3.55
CA GLN A 45 -0.03 5.05 4.85
C GLN A 45 -0.36 3.72 5.50
N GLU A 46 -1.59 3.25 5.34
CA GLU A 46 -1.95 1.93 5.84
C GLU A 46 -1.19 0.82 5.13
N ALA A 47 -1.02 0.97 3.83
CA ALA A 47 -0.36 -0.06 3.04
C ALA A 47 1.15 -0.07 3.22
N LEU A 48 1.77 1.11 3.32
CA LEU A 48 3.22 1.24 3.28
C LEU A 48 3.84 1.65 4.60
N GLY A 49 3.05 2.12 5.54
CA GLY A 49 3.57 2.68 6.78
C GLY A 49 3.85 4.16 6.64
N GLU A 50 4.55 4.72 7.62
CA GLU A 50 4.82 6.14 7.63
C GLU A 50 5.77 6.54 6.53
N PRO A 51 5.55 7.71 5.91
CA PRO A 51 6.49 8.19 4.91
C PRO A 51 7.79 8.64 5.57
N ARG A 52 8.83 8.71 4.75
CA ARG A 52 10.12 9.17 5.24
C ARG A 52 10.05 10.63 5.63
N LYS A 53 9.30 11.44 4.88
CA LYS A 53 9.08 12.82 5.24
C LYS A 53 7.84 13.34 4.55
N ILE A 54 7.33 14.45 5.08
CA ILE A 54 6.20 15.14 4.51
C ILE A 54 6.56 16.59 4.40
N GLU A 55 6.46 17.15 3.20
CA GLU A 55 6.69 18.57 2.96
C GLU A 55 5.35 19.25 2.75
N THR A 56 5.15 20.38 3.38
CA THR A 56 3.85 21.05 3.35
C THR A 56 4.00 22.43 2.67
N THR A 57 3.11 22.67 1.72
CA THR A 57 2.96 24.00 1.13
C THR A 57 1.55 24.46 1.43
N PRO A 58 1.18 25.71 1.11
CA PRO A 58 -0.16 26.17 1.40
C PRO A 58 -1.29 25.37 0.75
N THR A 59 -1.04 24.78 -0.40
CA THR A 59 -2.10 24.09 -1.12
C THR A 59 -1.87 22.58 -1.24
N GLN A 60 -0.67 22.08 -0.96
CA GLN A 60 -0.34 20.70 -1.19
C GLN A 60 0.58 20.16 -0.11
N GLN A 61 0.61 18.84 0.00
CA GLN A 61 1.59 18.14 0.80
C GLN A 61 2.28 17.13 -0.08
N ILE A 62 3.57 16.92 0.15
CA ILE A 62 4.34 15.95 -0.61
C ILE A 62 4.85 14.91 0.36
N TYR A 63 4.37 13.68 0.18
CA TYR A 63 4.75 12.54 1.00
C TYR A 63 5.83 11.77 0.27
N VAL A 64 6.89 11.40 0.97
CA VAL A 64 8.03 10.72 0.36
C VAL A 64 8.26 9.40 1.05
N TRP A 65 8.24 8.32 0.27
CA TRP A 65 8.63 6.99 0.73
C TRP A 65 9.87 6.57 -0.01
N PHE A 66 10.75 5.86 0.68
CA PHE A 66 11.95 5.31 0.08
C PHE A 66 11.95 3.79 0.29
N PHE A 67 12.07 3.07 -0.80
CA PHE A 67 12.07 1.61 -0.76
C PHE A 67 13.46 1.12 -1.09
N ALA A 68 14.17 0.72 -0.06
CA ALA A 68 15.54 0.26 -0.20
C ALA A 68 15.59 -1.13 -0.79
N GLU A 69 16.58 -1.36 -1.62
CA GLU A 69 16.84 -2.65 -2.18
C GLU A 69 18.32 -2.92 -2.10
N SER A 70 18.69 -4.06 -1.49
CA SER A 70 20.09 -4.40 -1.30
C SER A 70 20.30 -5.87 -1.58
N PRO A 71 20.26 -6.26 -2.84
CA PRO A 71 20.50 -7.67 -3.15
C PRO A 71 21.91 -8.07 -2.82
N ALA A 72 22.11 -9.37 -2.65
CA ALA A 72 23.44 -9.92 -2.35
C ALA A 72 24.40 -9.49 -3.45
N GLY A 73 25.59 -9.02 -3.03
CA GLY A 73 26.58 -8.55 -3.98
C GLY A 73 26.41 -7.11 -4.41
N ALA A 74 25.44 -6.40 -3.83
CA ALA A 74 25.25 -5.02 -4.19
C ALA A 74 26.40 -4.16 -3.71
N PRO A 75 26.76 -3.10 -4.47
CA PRO A 75 27.77 -2.15 -4.01
C PRO A 75 27.30 -1.46 -2.76
N VAL A 76 28.26 -0.85 -2.05
CA VAL A 76 27.96 -0.05 -0.87
C VAL A 76 27.14 1.16 -1.30
N GLY A 77 26.13 1.51 -0.51
CA GLY A 77 25.30 2.67 -0.75
C GLY A 77 23.83 2.29 -0.84
N PHE A 78 23.01 3.30 -1.02
CA PHE A 78 21.57 3.09 -1.12
C PHE A 78 21.18 2.80 -2.55
N HIS A 79 20.43 1.73 -2.73
CA HIS A 79 19.85 1.37 -4.02
C HIS A 79 18.38 1.10 -3.79
N GLY A 80 17.53 1.69 -4.60
CA GLY A 80 16.11 1.49 -4.41
C GLY A 80 15.30 2.46 -5.24
N CYS A 81 14.13 2.78 -4.72
CA CYS A 81 13.19 3.64 -5.40
C CYS A 81 12.64 4.67 -4.42
N GLU A 82 12.62 5.91 -4.85
CA GLU A 82 12.01 6.97 -4.06
C GLU A 82 10.67 7.33 -4.71
N MET A 83 9.61 7.33 -3.92
CA MET A 83 8.28 7.66 -4.40
C MET A 83 7.81 8.92 -3.73
N GLU A 84 7.50 9.94 -4.53
CA GLU A 84 6.90 11.17 -4.05
C GLU A 84 5.44 11.19 -4.45
N VAL A 85 4.59 11.51 -3.50
CA VAL A 85 3.16 11.56 -3.73
C VAL A 85 2.66 12.94 -3.38
N THR A 86 2.02 13.59 -4.34
CA THR A 86 1.47 14.92 -4.13
C THR A 86 0.02 14.80 -3.69
N VAL A 87 -0.31 15.46 -2.59
CA VAL A 87 -1.60 15.32 -1.93
C VAL A 87 -2.23 16.70 -1.78
N ASP A 88 -3.51 16.79 -2.05
CA ASP A 88 -4.24 18.02 -1.84
C ASP A 88 -4.37 18.30 -0.34
N ALA A 89 -4.00 19.51 0.09
CA ALA A 89 -3.95 19.82 1.51
C ALA A 89 -5.33 19.81 2.17
N HIS A 90 -6.38 20.08 1.40
CA HIS A 90 -7.73 20.11 1.95
C HIS A 90 -8.41 18.76 1.95
N SER A 91 -8.46 18.11 0.81
CA SER A 91 -9.17 16.85 0.69
C SER A 91 -8.32 15.65 1.09
N GLU A 92 -7.01 15.82 1.15
CA GLU A 92 -6.06 14.76 1.47
C GLU A 92 -6.08 13.63 0.47
N GLN A 93 -6.51 13.92 -0.73
CA GLN A 93 -6.50 12.94 -1.80
C GLN A 93 -5.23 13.05 -2.60
N VAL A 94 -4.79 11.91 -3.13
CA VAL A 94 -3.57 11.85 -3.93
C VAL A 94 -3.85 12.44 -5.30
N LEU A 95 -3.08 13.44 -5.67
CA LEU A 95 -3.22 14.09 -6.96
C LEU A 95 -2.31 13.48 -8.02
N GLY A 96 -1.17 13.00 -7.62
CA GLY A 96 -0.21 12.43 -8.56
C GLY A 96 0.99 11.90 -7.83
N TYR A 97 1.96 11.41 -8.59
CA TYR A 97 3.17 10.84 -8.00
C TYR A 97 4.34 10.98 -8.94
N SER A 98 5.52 10.76 -8.39
CA SER A 98 6.77 10.78 -9.14
C SER A 98 7.67 9.69 -8.56
N LEU A 99 8.37 8.97 -9.43
CA LEU A 99 9.25 7.89 -9.03
C LEU A 99 10.67 8.21 -9.47
N SER A 100 11.63 7.98 -8.59
CA SER A 100 13.04 8.24 -8.90
C SER A 100 13.85 7.00 -8.58
N ASN A 101 14.63 6.55 -9.56
CA ASN A 101 15.56 5.44 -9.34
C ASN A 101 16.73 5.94 -8.52
N ILE A 102 17.11 5.16 -7.50
CA ILE A 102 18.24 5.52 -6.65
C ILE A 102 19.31 4.47 -6.82
N GLY A 103 20.53 4.92 -7.12
CA GLY A 103 21.63 3.99 -7.35
C GLY A 103 21.39 3.20 -8.62
N TRP A 104 21.58 1.89 -8.56
CA TRP A 104 21.42 1.02 -9.73
C TRP A 104 20.07 0.34 -9.78
N SER A 105 19.23 0.54 -8.77
CA SER A 105 17.89 -0.05 -8.74
C SER A 105 16.93 0.76 -9.59
N LYS A 106 16.00 0.07 -10.21
CA LYS A 106 14.96 0.70 -11.00
C LYS A 106 13.64 0.52 -10.30
N CYS A 107 12.86 1.59 -10.22
CA CYS A 107 11.58 1.55 -9.54
C CYS A 107 10.68 0.45 -10.07
N GLY A 108 10.73 0.20 -11.37
CA GLY A 108 9.89 -0.83 -11.96
C GLY A 108 10.19 -2.22 -11.47
N GLU A 109 11.37 -2.43 -10.89
CA GLU A 109 11.78 -3.74 -10.41
C GLU A 109 11.67 -3.87 -8.89
N VAL A 110 11.33 -2.80 -8.20
CA VAL A 110 11.21 -2.85 -6.74
C VAL A 110 9.82 -3.31 -6.36
N GLN A 111 9.80 -4.40 -5.60
CA GLN A 111 8.55 -5.00 -5.15
C GLN A 111 8.34 -4.68 -3.68
N ARG A 112 7.09 -4.55 -3.28
CA ARG A 112 6.77 -4.26 -1.91
C ARG A 112 5.60 -5.10 -1.44
N LYS A 113 5.74 -5.65 -0.25
CA LYS A 113 4.65 -6.37 0.40
C LYS A 113 3.77 -5.34 1.10
N ILE A 114 2.52 -5.29 0.73
CA ILE A 114 1.59 -4.31 1.28
C ILE A 114 0.39 -5.02 1.86
N ARG A 115 -0.25 -4.35 2.80
CA ARG A 115 -1.49 -4.85 3.35
C ARG A 115 -2.62 -4.53 2.40
N VAL A 116 -3.41 -5.54 2.09
CA VAL A 116 -4.53 -5.38 1.18
C VAL A 116 -5.78 -5.15 2.01
N ALA A 117 -6.49 -4.08 1.68
CA ALA A 117 -7.70 -3.74 2.41
C ALA A 117 -8.79 -4.77 2.12
N GLU A 118 -9.55 -5.07 3.15
CA GLU A 118 -10.67 -5.96 3.00
C GLU A 118 -11.80 -5.25 2.33
N ARG A 119 -12.63 -5.99 1.60
CA ARG A 119 -13.69 -5.31 0.97
C ARG A 119 -15.01 -5.69 1.49
#